data_cdaa65e6038843d2e53346a4a17f57fa
#
_entry.id   cdaa65e6038843d2e53346a4a17f57fa
#
_cell.length_a   1.000
_cell.length_b   1.000
_cell.length_c   1.000
_cell.angle_alpha   90.00
_cell.angle_beta   90.00
_cell.angle_gamma   90.00
#
_symmetry.space_group_name_H-M   'P 1'
#
loop_
_entity.id
_entity.type
_entity.pdbx_description
1 polymer ?
#
loop_
_entity_poly.entity_id
_entity_poly.type
_entity_poly.pdbx_seq_one_letter_code
_entity_poly.pdbx_strand_id
1 'polypeptide(L)'
;MKQARKVALVLTLVLLSSLFLFNATIFAASETLKIGVAIPSADHGWTGGIVWWAKKAISDWQEKDKNIEFYLVTAESASQQVGQVEDLMVKGINALVILAYDSAPLTPVVEEVKKKGIYIVSVDRGLLKPVEDVYIAGDNPGYGRAPAEYTAKELKGKGKIVILEGIPCVINTERVEAYNAVMKNYPDIEILDSQPANWSTQKGLEIMENYLQKYKQIDAVWAGDDDCLKGALQAYKESGRKDIKIFFGGGGAKDIVKMIMDGDPLVRATPTYSPSMIASGISLAVMGLKHESLTGFYQRQIPSKIILATEMIIKENAEYYYEPDNIY
;
A
#
# COMPACT_ATOMS: atom_id res chain seq x y z
N MET A 1 26.95 -54.89 -55.51
CA MET A 1 27.41 -53.50 -55.36
C MET A 1 26.31 -52.43 -55.60
N LYS A 2 25.45 -52.55 -56.62
CA LYS A 2 24.37 -51.54 -56.88
C LYS A 2 23.26 -51.47 -55.82
N GLN A 3 22.88 -52.59 -55.16
CA GLN A 3 21.87 -52.61 -54.09
C GLN A 3 22.37 -52.00 -52.77
N ALA A 4 23.62 -52.25 -52.38
CA ALA A 4 24.21 -51.67 -51.17
C ALA A 4 24.32 -50.13 -51.24
N ARG A 5 24.59 -49.58 -52.42
CA ARG A 5 24.61 -48.13 -52.66
C ARG A 5 23.21 -47.47 -52.57
N LYS A 6 22.13 -48.17 -53.00
CA LYS A 6 20.77 -47.67 -52.84
C LYS A 6 20.28 -47.65 -51.40
N VAL A 7 20.64 -48.68 -50.61
CA VAL A 7 20.28 -48.72 -49.19
C VAL A 7 21.06 -47.68 -48.39
N ALA A 8 22.36 -47.47 -48.69
CA ALA A 8 23.14 -46.40 -48.04
C ALA A 8 22.57 -45.00 -48.38
N LEU A 9 22.13 -44.73 -49.60
CA LEU A 9 21.57 -43.44 -50.00
C LEU A 9 20.23 -43.17 -49.34
N VAL A 10 19.37 -44.18 -49.13
CA VAL A 10 18.08 -44.05 -48.44
C VAL A 10 18.30 -43.83 -46.94
N LEU A 11 19.24 -44.54 -46.33
CA LEU A 11 19.61 -44.33 -44.90
C LEU A 11 20.18 -42.92 -44.65
N THR A 12 20.99 -42.38 -45.57
CA THR A 12 21.55 -41.03 -45.48
C THR A 12 20.48 -39.97 -45.63
N LEU A 13 19.48 -40.14 -46.50
CA LEU A 13 18.37 -39.25 -46.68
C LEU A 13 17.41 -39.26 -45.49
N VAL A 14 17.16 -40.40 -44.87
CA VAL A 14 16.35 -40.53 -43.63
C VAL A 14 17.05 -39.91 -42.44
N LEU A 15 18.39 -40.05 -42.29
CA LEU A 15 19.16 -39.40 -41.25
C LEU A 15 19.22 -37.87 -41.44
N LEU A 16 19.32 -37.37 -42.66
CA LEU A 16 19.27 -35.93 -42.96
C LEU A 16 17.88 -35.32 -42.73
N SER A 17 16.81 -36.05 -43.00
CA SER A 17 15.43 -35.57 -42.72
C SER A 17 15.12 -35.57 -41.24
N SER A 18 15.67 -36.51 -40.45
CA SER A 18 15.52 -36.52 -38.98
C SER A 18 16.34 -35.41 -38.29
N LEU A 19 17.49 -35.01 -38.86
CA LEU A 19 18.25 -33.85 -38.36
C LEU A 19 17.58 -32.52 -38.68
N PHE A 20 16.79 -32.40 -39.76
CA PHE A 20 16.04 -31.18 -40.04
C PHE A 20 14.76 -31.03 -39.20
N LEU A 21 14.21 -32.12 -38.68
CA LEU A 21 13.02 -32.08 -37.80
C LEU A 21 13.37 -31.75 -36.35
N PHE A 22 14.65 -31.81 -35.93
CA PHE A 22 15.07 -31.54 -34.57
C PHE A 22 15.53 -30.10 -34.32
N ASN A 23 15.59 -29.25 -35.36
CA ASN A 23 15.93 -27.83 -35.23
C ASN A 23 14.75 -26.86 -35.42
N ALA A 24 13.51 -27.35 -35.40
CA ALA A 24 12.40 -26.50 -35.06
C ALA A 24 12.40 -26.33 -33.54
N THR A 25 13.35 -25.57 -32.99
CA THR A 25 13.14 -24.86 -31.73
C THR A 25 11.85 -24.07 -31.98
N ILE A 26 10.76 -24.62 -31.48
CA ILE A 26 9.53 -23.87 -31.28
C ILE A 26 9.98 -22.76 -30.35
N PHE A 27 10.26 -21.57 -30.87
CA PHE A 27 10.12 -20.34 -30.15
C PHE A 27 8.63 -20.31 -29.78
N ALA A 28 8.25 -20.95 -28.69
CA ALA A 28 7.00 -20.64 -28.05
C ALA A 28 7.12 -19.14 -27.77
N ALA A 29 6.39 -18.34 -28.53
CA ALA A 29 6.23 -16.92 -28.22
C ALA A 29 5.87 -16.91 -26.72
N SER A 30 6.68 -16.26 -25.89
CA SER A 30 6.37 -16.18 -24.46
C SER A 30 4.99 -15.55 -24.36
N GLU A 31 4.06 -16.29 -23.76
CA GLU A 31 2.68 -15.81 -23.62
C GLU A 31 2.72 -14.48 -22.88
N THR A 32 2.06 -13.45 -23.42
CA THR A 32 2.01 -12.15 -22.80
C THR A 32 1.31 -12.26 -21.45
N LEU A 33 2.00 -11.91 -20.37
CA LEU A 33 1.43 -11.89 -19.03
C LEU A 33 0.52 -10.66 -18.88
N LYS A 34 -0.73 -10.88 -18.53
CA LYS A 34 -1.73 -9.81 -18.34
C LYS A 34 -2.03 -9.62 -16.85
N ILE A 35 -1.81 -8.42 -16.36
CA ILE A 35 -1.99 -8.09 -14.95
C ILE A 35 -3.06 -7.00 -14.81
N GLY A 36 -4.15 -7.30 -14.13
CA GLY A 36 -5.15 -6.33 -13.73
C GLY A 36 -4.74 -5.65 -12.41
N VAL A 37 -4.87 -4.34 -12.34
CA VAL A 37 -4.65 -3.55 -11.12
C VAL A 37 -5.93 -2.78 -10.85
N ALA A 38 -6.68 -3.17 -9.80
CA ALA A 38 -7.97 -2.59 -9.43
C ALA A 38 -7.86 -1.89 -8.07
N ILE A 39 -7.95 -0.57 -8.04
CA ILE A 39 -7.75 0.27 -6.87
C ILE A 39 -8.84 1.34 -6.76
N PRO A 40 -9.08 1.92 -5.56
CA PRO A 40 -9.92 3.12 -5.43
C PRO A 40 -9.38 4.30 -6.24
N SER A 41 -10.26 5.21 -6.63
CA SER A 41 -9.88 6.50 -7.20
C SER A 41 -9.17 7.38 -6.17
N ALA A 42 -8.54 8.45 -6.63
CA ALA A 42 -7.84 9.41 -5.78
C ALA A 42 -8.85 10.35 -5.10
N ASP A 43 -9.44 9.94 -4.00
CA ASP A 43 -10.42 10.68 -3.21
C ASP A 43 -9.78 11.45 -2.02
N HIS A 44 -8.58 11.11 -1.61
CA HIS A 44 -7.76 11.80 -0.61
C HIS A 44 -6.26 11.61 -0.94
N GLY A 45 -5.36 12.28 -0.19
CA GLY A 45 -3.93 12.31 -0.51
C GLY A 45 -3.30 10.95 -0.62
N TRP A 46 -3.54 10.05 0.35
CA TRP A 46 -2.96 8.71 0.35
C TRP A 46 -3.41 7.86 -0.84
N THR A 47 -4.70 7.86 -1.20
CA THR A 47 -5.19 7.14 -2.39
C THR A 47 -4.67 7.76 -3.69
N GLY A 48 -4.49 9.08 -3.72
CA GLY A 48 -3.75 9.75 -4.80
C GLY A 48 -2.34 9.20 -4.97
N GLY A 49 -1.63 9.02 -3.86
CA GLY A 49 -0.32 8.37 -3.82
C GLY A 49 -0.36 6.93 -4.35
N ILE A 50 -1.37 6.13 -3.97
CA ILE A 50 -1.57 4.77 -4.50
C ILE A 50 -1.68 4.79 -6.03
N VAL A 51 -2.50 5.68 -6.59
CA VAL A 51 -2.66 5.79 -8.05
C VAL A 51 -1.36 6.20 -8.73
N TRP A 52 -0.62 7.14 -8.15
CA TRP A 52 0.68 7.58 -8.67
C TRP A 52 1.70 6.43 -8.68
N TRP A 53 1.87 5.74 -7.55
CA TRP A 53 2.80 4.62 -7.41
C TRP A 53 2.42 3.42 -8.29
N ALA A 54 1.12 3.15 -8.49
CA ALA A 54 0.67 2.13 -9.42
C ALA A 54 1.08 2.44 -10.86
N LYS A 55 0.85 3.68 -11.33
CA LYS A 55 1.27 4.14 -12.66
C LYS A 55 2.78 4.06 -12.84
N LYS A 56 3.54 4.52 -11.84
CA LYS A 56 5.01 4.45 -11.88
C LYS A 56 5.51 3.02 -11.98
N ALA A 57 5.03 2.13 -11.11
CA ALA A 57 5.44 0.72 -11.13
C ALA A 57 5.07 0.02 -12.46
N ILE A 58 3.91 0.31 -13.02
CA ILE A 58 3.50 -0.20 -14.32
C ILE A 58 4.47 0.26 -15.42
N SER A 59 4.78 1.56 -15.45
CA SER A 59 5.75 2.11 -16.42
C SER A 59 7.12 1.44 -16.28
N ASP A 60 7.63 1.32 -15.05
CA ASP A 60 8.93 0.73 -14.76
C ASP A 60 8.99 -0.76 -15.20
N TRP A 61 7.91 -1.51 -15.00
CA TRP A 61 7.81 -2.90 -15.42
C TRP A 61 7.68 -3.05 -16.94
N GLN A 62 6.90 -2.19 -17.60
CA GLN A 62 6.76 -2.19 -19.06
C GLN A 62 8.05 -1.80 -19.79
N GLU A 63 8.92 -1.01 -19.16
CA GLU A 63 10.26 -0.74 -19.67
C GLU A 63 11.17 -1.97 -19.56
N LYS A 64 11.10 -2.69 -18.44
CA LYS A 64 11.93 -3.87 -18.17
C LYS A 64 11.52 -5.10 -18.96
N ASP A 65 10.23 -5.32 -19.15
CA ASP A 65 9.69 -6.51 -19.82
C ASP A 65 8.49 -6.16 -20.70
N LYS A 66 8.70 -6.20 -22.00
CA LYS A 66 7.66 -5.89 -23.03
C LYS A 66 6.60 -7.00 -23.16
N ASN A 67 6.81 -8.17 -22.53
CA ASN A 67 5.85 -9.26 -22.52
C ASN A 67 4.86 -9.17 -21.36
N ILE A 68 4.81 -8.05 -20.64
CA ILE A 68 3.83 -7.82 -19.58
C ILE A 68 2.88 -6.70 -20.00
N GLU A 69 1.60 -6.99 -19.99
CA GLU A 69 0.52 -6.04 -20.23
C GLU A 69 -0.22 -5.73 -18.92
N PHE A 70 -0.44 -4.46 -18.63
CA PHE A 70 -1.13 -4.02 -17.43
C PHE A 70 -2.45 -3.33 -17.76
N TYR A 71 -3.47 -3.63 -16.97
CA TYR A 71 -4.79 -2.98 -17.01
C TYR A 71 -5.06 -2.32 -15.67
N LEU A 72 -4.81 -1.01 -15.58
CA LEU A 72 -5.11 -0.22 -14.38
C LEU A 72 -6.54 0.31 -14.47
N VAL A 73 -7.34 0.04 -13.44
CA VAL A 73 -8.69 0.58 -13.26
C VAL A 73 -8.81 1.23 -11.88
N THR A 74 -9.54 2.35 -11.83
CA THR A 74 -9.81 3.07 -10.58
C THR A 74 -11.32 3.19 -10.37
N ALA A 75 -11.78 3.01 -9.14
CA ALA A 75 -13.20 2.98 -8.80
C ALA A 75 -13.57 4.06 -7.78
N GLU A 76 -14.72 4.68 -7.96
CA GLU A 76 -15.33 5.66 -7.03
C GLU A 76 -16.32 5.01 -6.07
N SER A 77 -16.57 3.71 -6.23
CA SER A 77 -17.44 2.93 -5.37
C SER A 77 -17.10 1.45 -5.42
N ALA A 78 -17.52 0.70 -4.39
CA ALA A 78 -17.38 -0.74 -4.36
C ALA A 78 -18.11 -1.44 -5.52
N SER A 79 -19.32 -0.99 -5.86
CA SER A 79 -20.10 -1.54 -6.99
C SER A 79 -19.37 -1.35 -8.34
N GLN A 80 -18.79 -0.18 -8.56
CA GLN A 80 -17.98 0.07 -9.75
C GLN A 80 -16.76 -0.84 -9.79
N GLN A 81 -16.07 -1.02 -8.66
CA GLN A 81 -14.90 -1.89 -8.60
C GLN A 81 -15.25 -3.36 -8.87
N VAL A 82 -16.40 -3.85 -8.38
CA VAL A 82 -16.88 -5.20 -8.71
C VAL A 82 -17.00 -5.39 -10.22
N GLY A 83 -17.71 -4.50 -10.92
CA GLY A 83 -17.85 -4.57 -12.38
C GLY A 83 -16.50 -4.47 -13.11
N GLN A 84 -15.58 -3.63 -12.63
CA GLN A 84 -14.24 -3.52 -13.19
C GLN A 84 -13.42 -4.81 -13.03
N VAL A 85 -13.55 -5.51 -11.89
CA VAL A 85 -12.89 -6.81 -11.69
C VAL A 85 -13.47 -7.86 -12.63
N GLU A 86 -14.79 -7.85 -12.84
CA GLU A 86 -15.44 -8.73 -13.82
C GLU A 86 -14.93 -8.48 -15.25
N ASP A 87 -14.79 -7.21 -15.66
CA ASP A 87 -14.23 -6.82 -16.96
C ASP A 87 -12.76 -7.27 -17.11
N LEU A 88 -11.97 -7.18 -16.05
CA LEU A 88 -10.60 -7.68 -16.04
C LEU A 88 -10.55 -9.21 -16.26
N MET A 89 -11.46 -9.96 -15.64
CA MET A 89 -11.57 -11.40 -15.89
C MET A 89 -11.91 -11.71 -17.36
N VAL A 90 -12.79 -10.92 -17.98
CA VAL A 90 -13.14 -11.07 -19.41
C VAL A 90 -11.94 -10.76 -20.30
N LYS A 91 -11.08 -9.82 -19.94
CA LYS A 91 -9.82 -9.53 -20.65
C LYS A 91 -8.78 -10.64 -20.56
N GLY A 92 -9.03 -11.65 -19.71
CA GLY A 92 -8.14 -12.82 -19.55
C GLY A 92 -6.85 -12.48 -18.83
N ILE A 93 -6.95 -11.74 -17.71
CA ILE A 93 -5.79 -11.47 -16.87
C ILE A 93 -5.24 -12.76 -16.25
N ASN A 94 -3.94 -12.81 -16.04
CA ASN A 94 -3.24 -13.89 -15.36
C ASN A 94 -3.05 -13.59 -13.86
N ALA A 95 -3.00 -12.30 -13.48
CA ALA A 95 -2.99 -11.87 -12.09
C ALA A 95 -3.89 -10.66 -11.85
N LEU A 96 -4.41 -10.56 -10.63
CA LEU A 96 -5.14 -9.42 -10.09
C LEU A 96 -4.36 -8.85 -8.90
N VAL A 97 -4.00 -7.57 -8.98
CA VAL A 97 -3.57 -6.77 -7.83
C VAL A 97 -4.75 -5.91 -7.40
N ILE A 98 -5.21 -6.08 -6.18
CA ILE A 98 -6.40 -5.39 -5.69
C ILE A 98 -6.14 -4.68 -4.37
N LEU A 99 -6.50 -3.40 -4.31
CA LEU A 99 -6.80 -2.68 -3.08
C LEU A 99 -8.32 -2.52 -3.05
N ALA A 100 -8.99 -3.27 -2.19
CA ALA A 100 -10.45 -3.27 -2.14
C ALA A 100 -11.00 -1.91 -1.70
N TYR A 101 -11.99 -1.38 -2.43
CA TYR A 101 -12.73 -0.20 -1.99
C TYR A 101 -13.43 -0.47 -0.65
N ASP A 102 -14.11 -1.63 -0.57
CA ASP A 102 -14.72 -2.20 0.64
C ASP A 102 -14.61 -3.72 0.59
N SER A 103 -14.17 -4.32 1.69
CA SER A 103 -13.90 -5.77 1.77
C SER A 103 -15.13 -6.62 1.52
N ALA A 104 -16.29 -6.22 2.05
CA ALA A 104 -17.51 -7.05 2.00
C ALA A 104 -18.03 -7.25 0.57
N PRO A 105 -18.28 -6.21 -0.25
CA PRO A 105 -18.75 -6.41 -1.61
C PRO A 105 -17.70 -6.96 -2.56
N LEU A 106 -16.39 -6.76 -2.28
CA LEU A 106 -15.32 -7.23 -3.17
C LEU A 106 -14.95 -8.71 -2.93
N THR A 107 -15.14 -9.26 -1.74
CA THR A 107 -14.76 -10.64 -1.44
C THR A 107 -15.41 -11.65 -2.40
N PRO A 108 -16.72 -11.62 -2.71
CA PRO A 108 -17.35 -12.59 -3.61
C PRO A 108 -16.76 -12.59 -5.03
N VAL A 109 -16.56 -11.42 -5.63
CA VAL A 109 -16.00 -11.34 -6.99
C VAL A 109 -14.54 -11.80 -7.02
N VAL A 110 -13.75 -11.56 -5.97
CA VAL A 110 -12.37 -12.04 -5.89
C VAL A 110 -12.32 -13.56 -5.67
N GLU A 111 -13.31 -14.15 -4.99
CA GLU A 111 -13.47 -15.63 -4.95
C GLU A 111 -13.67 -16.21 -6.36
N GLU A 112 -14.43 -15.53 -7.24
CA GLU A 112 -14.60 -15.97 -8.64
C GLU A 112 -13.30 -15.82 -9.45
N VAL A 113 -12.51 -14.75 -9.21
CA VAL A 113 -11.15 -14.60 -9.77
C VAL A 113 -10.28 -15.79 -9.40
N LYS A 114 -10.30 -16.22 -8.12
CA LYS A 114 -9.54 -17.37 -7.63
C LYS A 114 -9.95 -18.67 -8.29
N LYS A 115 -11.25 -18.91 -8.45
CA LYS A 115 -11.80 -20.10 -9.12
C LYS A 115 -11.34 -20.23 -10.57
N LYS A 116 -11.03 -19.12 -11.24
CA LYS A 116 -10.47 -19.11 -12.59
C LYS A 116 -8.96 -19.37 -12.65
N GLY A 117 -8.31 -19.60 -11.49
CA GLY A 117 -6.86 -19.84 -11.42
C GLY A 117 -6.01 -18.58 -11.60
N ILE A 118 -6.60 -17.40 -11.51
CA ILE A 118 -5.91 -16.11 -11.60
C ILE A 118 -5.15 -15.87 -10.28
N TYR A 119 -3.88 -15.47 -10.38
CA TYR A 119 -3.04 -15.16 -9.22
C TYR A 119 -3.48 -13.85 -8.56
N ILE A 120 -3.62 -13.80 -7.23
CA ILE A 120 -4.21 -12.67 -6.54
C ILE A 120 -3.23 -12.09 -5.52
N VAL A 121 -2.96 -10.79 -5.63
CA VAL A 121 -2.25 -9.99 -4.63
C VAL A 121 -3.22 -8.96 -4.06
N SER A 122 -3.56 -9.11 -2.78
CA SER A 122 -4.36 -8.14 -2.03
C SER A 122 -3.46 -7.15 -1.31
N VAL A 123 -3.76 -5.85 -1.44
CA VAL A 123 -2.94 -4.76 -0.90
C VAL A 123 -3.76 -3.96 0.10
N ASP A 124 -3.19 -3.64 1.26
CA ASP A 124 -3.73 -2.81 2.34
C ASP A 124 -5.05 -3.34 2.92
N ARG A 125 -6.19 -2.94 2.37
CA ARG A 125 -7.51 -3.42 2.82
C ARG A 125 -7.69 -4.87 2.41
N GLY A 126 -7.69 -5.76 3.41
CA GLY A 126 -7.91 -7.18 3.20
C GLY A 126 -9.33 -7.50 2.74
N LEU A 127 -9.53 -8.75 2.36
CA LEU A 127 -10.84 -9.34 2.07
C LEU A 127 -11.42 -9.98 3.34
N LEU A 128 -12.73 -10.29 3.35
CA LEU A 128 -13.36 -10.96 4.50
C LEU A 128 -12.87 -12.41 4.68
N LYS A 129 -12.30 -12.99 3.62
CA LYS A 129 -11.71 -14.33 3.62
C LYS A 129 -10.34 -14.29 2.95
N PRO A 130 -9.39 -15.11 3.39
CA PRO A 130 -8.05 -15.19 2.79
C PRO A 130 -8.10 -15.96 1.47
N VAL A 131 -8.50 -15.31 0.39
CA VAL A 131 -8.61 -15.90 -0.97
C VAL A 131 -7.40 -15.56 -1.85
N GLU A 132 -6.65 -14.56 -1.47
CA GLU A 132 -5.44 -14.11 -2.14
C GLU A 132 -4.29 -15.11 -2.02
N ASP A 133 -3.38 -15.07 -3.00
CA ASP A 133 -2.10 -15.80 -2.94
C ASP A 133 -1.10 -15.05 -2.07
N VAL A 134 -1.14 -13.71 -2.13
CA VAL A 134 -0.32 -12.82 -1.29
C VAL A 134 -1.17 -11.66 -0.76
N TYR A 135 -1.08 -11.43 0.54
CA TYR A 135 -1.55 -10.24 1.21
C TYR A 135 -0.36 -9.37 1.61
N ILE A 136 -0.36 -8.09 1.22
CA ILE A 136 0.64 -7.10 1.64
C ILE A 136 -0.02 -5.87 2.23
N ALA A 137 0.36 -5.51 3.46
CA ALA A 137 -0.17 -4.33 4.16
C ALA A 137 0.87 -3.73 5.11
N GLY A 138 0.60 -2.55 5.62
CA GLY A 138 1.38 -1.95 6.71
C GLY A 138 1.05 -2.55 8.08
N ASP A 139 1.94 -2.36 9.06
CA ASP A 139 1.73 -2.71 10.47
C ASP A 139 0.83 -1.67 11.15
N ASN A 140 -0.49 -1.86 11.11
CA ASN A 140 -1.44 -0.92 11.73
C ASN A 140 -1.26 -0.80 13.27
N PRO A 141 -1.06 -1.89 14.03
CA PRO A 141 -0.72 -1.76 15.45
C PRO A 141 0.59 -0.98 15.68
N GLY A 142 1.62 -1.21 14.86
CA GLY A 142 2.87 -0.45 14.90
C GLY A 142 2.67 1.03 14.60
N TYR A 143 1.80 1.33 13.63
CA TYR A 143 1.44 2.69 13.26
C TYR A 143 0.75 3.47 14.40
N GLY A 144 -0.07 2.82 15.22
CA GLY A 144 -0.65 3.43 16.42
C GLY A 144 0.34 3.53 17.57
N ARG A 145 1.15 2.48 17.78
CA ARG A 145 2.11 2.40 18.88
C ARG A 145 3.23 3.44 18.78
N ALA A 146 3.84 3.58 17.59
CA ALA A 146 5.01 4.44 17.41
C ALA A 146 4.75 5.93 17.75
N PRO A 147 3.69 6.60 17.25
CA PRO A 147 3.37 7.97 17.66
C PRO A 147 2.99 8.08 19.14
N ALA A 148 2.37 7.05 19.74
CA ALA A 148 2.03 7.04 21.15
C ALA A 148 3.30 7.06 22.03
N GLU A 149 4.25 6.18 21.76
CA GLU A 149 5.54 6.13 22.46
C GLU A 149 6.32 7.43 22.30
N TYR A 150 6.34 7.98 21.08
CA TYR A 150 7.01 9.25 20.82
C TYR A 150 6.31 10.41 21.58
N THR A 151 4.97 10.48 21.53
CA THR A 151 4.21 11.49 22.27
C THR A 151 4.48 11.42 23.77
N ALA A 152 4.44 10.23 24.35
CA ALA A 152 4.70 10.03 25.78
C ALA A 152 6.11 10.49 26.19
N LYS A 153 7.11 10.21 25.34
CA LYS A 153 8.50 10.65 25.54
C LYS A 153 8.61 12.18 25.48
N GLU A 154 8.03 12.81 24.47
CA GLU A 154 8.08 14.27 24.27
C GLU A 154 7.37 15.03 25.39
N LEU A 155 6.25 14.50 25.85
CA LEU A 155 5.51 15.07 27.00
C LEU A 155 6.10 14.67 28.36
N LYS A 156 7.16 13.85 28.38
CA LYS A 156 7.77 13.32 29.61
C LYS A 156 6.75 12.63 30.52
N GLY A 157 5.83 11.91 29.90
CA GLY A 157 4.79 11.12 30.56
C GLY A 157 3.64 11.92 31.19
N LYS A 158 3.49 13.22 30.89
CA LYS A 158 2.43 14.05 31.48
C LYS A 158 1.91 15.10 30.51
N GLY A 159 0.60 15.18 30.29
CA GLY A 159 -0.01 16.20 29.43
C GLY A 159 -1.42 15.86 29.00
N LYS A 160 -1.98 16.69 28.15
CA LYS A 160 -3.33 16.58 27.60
C LYS A 160 -3.27 16.43 26.10
N ILE A 161 -3.89 15.40 25.56
CA ILE A 161 -3.86 15.10 24.13
C ILE A 161 -5.27 15.00 23.56
N VAL A 162 -5.40 15.31 22.28
CA VAL A 162 -6.61 15.04 21.48
C VAL A 162 -6.26 14.18 20.29
N ILE A 163 -7.21 13.40 19.84
CA ILE A 163 -7.07 12.46 18.70
C ILE A 163 -8.07 12.81 17.62
N LEU A 164 -7.59 12.87 16.37
CA LEU A 164 -8.42 12.94 15.19
C LEU A 164 -8.28 11.60 14.46
N GLU A 165 -9.29 10.75 14.58
CA GLU A 165 -9.23 9.39 14.04
C GLU A 165 -9.46 9.33 12.53
N GLY A 166 -9.12 8.18 11.93
CA GLY A 166 -9.44 7.86 10.54
C GLY A 166 -10.92 7.55 10.31
N ILE A 167 -11.22 6.94 9.17
CA ILE A 167 -12.54 6.38 8.86
C ILE A 167 -12.80 5.20 9.82
N PRO A 168 -14.00 5.09 10.42
CA PRO A 168 -14.37 3.94 11.26
C PRO A 168 -14.30 2.63 10.47
N CYS A 169 -13.20 1.89 10.64
CA CYS A 169 -12.93 0.60 10.00
C CYS A 169 -11.88 -0.18 10.82
N VAL A 170 -11.66 -1.44 10.47
CA VAL A 170 -10.70 -2.32 11.17
C VAL A 170 -9.31 -1.69 11.29
N ILE A 171 -8.80 -1.09 10.20
CA ILE A 171 -7.48 -0.42 10.17
C ILE A 171 -7.40 0.68 11.23
N ASN A 172 -8.42 1.56 11.29
CA ASN A 172 -8.46 2.63 12.27
C ASN A 172 -8.56 2.09 13.71
N THR A 173 -9.40 1.07 13.92
CA THR A 173 -9.56 0.41 15.22
C THR A 173 -8.23 -0.14 15.73
N GLU A 174 -7.49 -0.89 14.91
CA GLU A 174 -6.17 -1.44 15.27
C GLU A 174 -5.17 -0.35 15.66
N ARG A 175 -5.16 0.77 14.94
CA ARG A 175 -4.29 1.93 15.23
C ARG A 175 -4.63 2.60 16.55
N VAL A 176 -5.92 2.92 16.76
CA VAL A 176 -6.41 3.61 17.95
C VAL A 176 -6.27 2.72 19.20
N GLU A 177 -6.58 1.44 19.11
CA GLU A 177 -6.39 0.48 20.20
C GLU A 177 -4.91 0.37 20.61
N ALA A 178 -4.00 0.29 19.62
CA ALA A 178 -2.57 0.22 19.89
C ALA A 178 -2.04 1.53 20.53
N TYR A 179 -2.50 2.70 20.06
CA TYR A 179 -2.19 3.99 20.66
C TYR A 179 -2.64 4.03 22.12
N ASN A 180 -3.90 3.70 22.38
CA ASN A 180 -4.48 3.69 23.72
C ASN A 180 -3.81 2.68 24.66
N ALA A 181 -3.37 1.54 24.12
CA ALA A 181 -2.64 0.52 24.90
C ALA A 181 -1.31 1.07 25.44
N VAL A 182 -0.60 1.87 24.66
CA VAL A 182 0.63 2.56 25.14
C VAL A 182 0.28 3.61 26.18
N MET A 183 -0.75 4.44 25.93
CA MET A 183 -1.13 5.52 26.85
C MET A 183 -1.56 5.02 28.24
N LYS A 184 -2.06 3.81 28.38
CA LYS A 184 -2.35 3.17 29.66
C LYS A 184 -1.13 3.07 30.60
N ASN A 185 0.09 3.07 30.05
CA ASN A 185 1.32 3.05 30.84
C ASN A 185 1.74 4.44 31.35
N TYR A 186 1.01 5.50 30.94
CA TYR A 186 1.30 6.89 31.28
C TYR A 186 0.06 7.57 31.91
N PRO A 187 -0.28 7.26 33.18
CA PRO A 187 -1.54 7.70 33.81
C PRO A 187 -1.67 9.23 33.95
N ASP A 188 -0.56 9.96 33.86
CA ASP A 188 -0.55 11.44 33.90
C ASP A 188 -0.74 12.07 32.51
N ILE A 189 -0.91 11.26 31.45
CA ILE A 189 -1.36 11.70 30.12
C ILE A 189 -2.86 11.47 30.02
N GLU A 190 -3.60 12.55 29.83
CA GLU A 190 -5.05 12.54 29.67
C GLU A 190 -5.43 12.65 28.18
N ILE A 191 -6.17 11.67 27.65
CA ILE A 191 -6.83 11.79 26.35
C ILE A 191 -8.13 12.55 26.57
N LEU A 192 -8.18 13.81 26.14
CA LEU A 192 -9.33 14.70 26.34
C LEU A 192 -10.51 14.32 25.45
N ASP A 193 -10.23 13.94 24.21
CA ASP A 193 -11.25 13.60 23.21
C ASP A 193 -10.63 12.83 22.04
N SER A 194 -11.47 12.05 21.34
CA SER A 194 -11.11 11.31 20.16
C SER A 194 -12.30 11.26 19.20
N GLN A 195 -12.17 11.79 17.98
CA GLN A 195 -13.28 11.87 17.01
C GLN A 195 -12.85 11.48 15.61
N PRO A 196 -13.73 10.83 14.82
CA PRO A 196 -13.46 10.47 13.44
C PRO A 196 -13.32 11.71 12.55
N ALA A 197 -12.12 11.97 12.05
CA ALA A 197 -11.82 12.98 11.05
C ALA A 197 -11.77 12.39 9.62
N ASN A 198 -11.98 11.07 9.48
CA ASN A 198 -12.17 10.37 8.22
C ASN A 198 -11.02 10.53 7.21
N TRP A 199 -9.77 10.71 7.69
CA TRP A 199 -8.61 10.99 6.85
C TRP A 199 -8.80 12.20 5.91
N SER A 200 -9.58 13.18 6.36
CA SER A 200 -9.95 14.37 5.60
C SER A 200 -9.34 15.63 6.20
N THR A 201 -8.65 16.42 5.39
CA THR A 201 -8.10 17.73 5.79
C THR A 201 -9.20 18.65 6.32
N GLN A 202 -10.35 18.70 5.61
CA GLN A 202 -11.48 19.55 6.01
C GLN A 202 -12.07 19.12 7.37
N LYS A 203 -12.26 17.81 7.56
CA LYS A 203 -12.76 17.29 8.84
C LYS A 203 -11.74 17.47 9.97
N GLY A 204 -10.47 17.29 9.68
CA GLY A 204 -9.38 17.55 10.62
C GLY A 204 -9.39 19.00 11.10
N LEU A 205 -9.59 19.96 10.18
CA LEU A 205 -9.74 21.36 10.51
C LEU A 205 -10.96 21.63 11.40
N GLU A 206 -12.16 21.19 10.99
CA GLU A 206 -13.42 21.40 11.75
C GLU A 206 -13.35 20.83 13.18
N ILE A 207 -12.84 19.62 13.34
CA ILE A 207 -12.74 18.98 14.66
C ILE A 207 -11.70 19.69 15.53
N MET A 208 -10.56 20.05 14.93
CA MET A 208 -9.53 20.75 15.67
C MET A 208 -9.98 22.14 16.14
N GLU A 209 -10.71 22.89 15.32
CA GLU A 209 -11.35 24.16 15.74
C GLU A 209 -12.25 23.96 16.96
N ASN A 210 -13.08 22.91 16.94
CA ASN A 210 -13.94 22.57 18.08
C ASN A 210 -13.11 22.22 19.34
N TYR A 211 -12.04 21.45 19.18
CA TYR A 211 -11.16 21.12 20.31
C TYR A 211 -10.48 22.37 20.90
N LEU A 212 -10.00 23.27 20.04
CA LEU A 212 -9.38 24.52 20.45
C LEU A 212 -10.33 25.45 21.21
N GLN A 213 -11.63 25.43 20.88
CA GLN A 213 -12.66 26.17 21.63
C GLN A 213 -13.05 25.49 22.94
N LYS A 214 -13.16 24.15 22.94
CA LYS A 214 -13.63 23.36 24.08
C LYS A 214 -12.57 23.23 25.20
N TYR A 215 -11.32 23.05 24.83
CA TYR A 215 -10.25 22.75 25.77
C TYR A 215 -9.28 23.93 25.93
N LYS A 216 -9.10 24.39 27.19
CA LYS A 216 -8.21 25.52 27.50
C LYS A 216 -6.74 25.20 27.29
N GLN A 217 -6.36 23.92 27.38
CA GLN A 217 -5.00 23.43 27.20
C GLN A 217 -5.03 22.11 26.45
N ILE A 218 -4.19 22.01 25.43
CA ILE A 218 -3.88 20.80 24.67
C ILE A 218 -2.35 20.79 24.52
N ASP A 219 -1.69 19.69 24.92
CA ASP A 219 -0.23 19.58 24.85
C ASP A 219 0.24 18.87 23.57
N ALA A 220 -0.56 17.92 23.06
CA ALA A 220 -0.25 17.21 21.83
C ALA A 220 -1.51 16.84 21.03
N VAL A 221 -1.34 16.63 19.73
CA VAL A 221 -2.38 16.16 18.82
C VAL A 221 -1.87 14.95 18.07
N TRP A 222 -2.64 13.88 18.03
CA TRP A 222 -2.45 12.79 17.07
C TRP A 222 -3.57 12.80 16.03
N ALA A 223 -3.20 13.06 14.78
CA ALA A 223 -4.08 12.92 13.65
C ALA A 223 -3.88 11.54 13.01
N GLY A 224 -4.98 10.90 12.61
CA GLY A 224 -4.99 9.53 12.08
C GLY A 224 -4.21 9.35 10.77
N ASP A 225 -3.90 10.47 10.09
CA ASP A 225 -3.01 10.56 8.94
C ASP A 225 -2.50 11.99 8.72
N ASP A 226 -1.64 12.16 7.71
CA ASP A 226 -1.05 13.45 7.38
C ASP A 226 -2.05 14.43 6.74
N ASP A 227 -3.13 13.97 6.11
CA ASP A 227 -4.18 14.87 5.60
C ASP A 227 -4.99 15.50 6.75
N CYS A 228 -5.39 14.71 7.74
CA CYS A 228 -6.01 15.25 8.96
C CYS A 228 -5.06 16.20 9.70
N LEU A 229 -3.76 15.87 9.75
CA LEU A 229 -2.73 16.72 10.36
C LEU A 229 -2.68 18.11 9.72
N LYS A 230 -2.73 18.20 8.39
CA LYS A 230 -2.75 19.49 7.67
C LYS A 230 -3.90 20.37 8.11
N GLY A 231 -5.10 19.79 8.22
CA GLY A 231 -6.28 20.51 8.74
C GLY A 231 -6.10 20.96 10.18
N ALA A 232 -5.60 20.10 11.05
CA ALA A 232 -5.34 20.42 12.45
C ALA A 232 -4.30 21.54 12.62
N LEU A 233 -3.24 21.53 11.83
CA LEU A 233 -2.21 22.59 11.82
C LEU A 233 -2.77 23.92 11.36
N GLN A 234 -3.64 23.92 10.34
CA GLN A 234 -4.30 25.12 9.87
C GLN A 234 -5.18 25.74 10.97
N ALA A 235 -6.06 24.95 11.61
CA ALA A 235 -6.90 25.41 12.70
C ALA A 235 -6.07 25.99 13.86
N TYR A 236 -4.99 25.31 14.24
CA TYR A 236 -4.11 25.79 15.31
C TYR A 236 -3.43 27.11 14.97
N LYS A 237 -2.94 27.26 13.74
CA LYS A 237 -2.32 28.49 13.25
C LYS A 237 -3.31 29.66 13.28
N GLU A 238 -4.54 29.43 12.82
CA GLU A 238 -5.60 30.44 12.76
C GLU A 238 -6.11 30.85 14.16
N SER A 239 -6.11 29.92 15.11
CA SER A 239 -6.49 30.18 16.50
C SER A 239 -5.55 31.13 17.26
N GLY A 240 -4.31 31.28 16.81
CA GLY A 240 -3.28 32.04 17.48
C GLY A 240 -2.76 31.44 18.79
N ARG A 241 -3.21 30.26 19.20
CA ARG A 241 -2.76 29.55 20.42
C ARG A 241 -1.30 29.12 20.31
N LYS A 242 -0.67 28.84 21.48
CA LYS A 242 0.75 28.51 21.60
C LYS A 242 1.03 27.37 22.60
N ASP A 243 0.00 26.66 23.04
CA ASP A 243 0.07 25.64 24.07
C ASP A 243 0.46 24.26 23.57
N ILE A 244 0.13 23.93 22.29
CA ILE A 244 0.46 22.62 21.71
C ILE A 244 1.95 22.55 21.40
N LYS A 245 2.58 21.47 21.88
CA LYS A 245 4.02 21.24 21.79
C LYS A 245 4.41 20.36 20.61
N ILE A 246 3.46 19.48 20.19
CA ILE A 246 3.73 18.53 19.13
C ILE A 246 2.45 18.06 18.44
N PHE A 247 2.56 17.90 17.14
CA PHE A 247 1.55 17.31 16.28
C PHE A 247 2.13 16.06 15.61
N PHE A 248 1.32 15.01 15.52
CA PHE A 248 1.58 13.82 14.74
C PHE A 248 0.50 13.63 13.69
N GLY A 249 0.91 13.27 12.49
CA GLY A 249 0.09 12.67 11.46
C GLY A 249 0.42 11.21 11.30
N GLY A 250 0.59 10.81 10.07
CA GLY A 250 1.04 9.47 9.65
C GLY A 250 0.82 9.23 8.16
N GLY A 251 1.64 8.37 7.62
CA GLY A 251 1.63 8.04 6.20
C GLY A 251 2.93 8.41 5.48
N GLY A 252 3.58 9.49 5.90
CA GLY A 252 4.79 10.00 5.28
C GLY A 252 4.49 10.83 4.03
N ALA A 253 3.46 11.70 4.09
CA ALA A 253 3.16 12.63 3.00
C ALA A 253 4.35 13.57 2.75
N LYS A 254 4.62 13.82 1.46
CA LYS A 254 5.81 14.57 1.01
C LYS A 254 6.00 15.92 1.70
N ASP A 255 4.93 16.68 1.86
CA ASP A 255 4.96 17.99 2.51
C ASP A 255 5.23 17.87 4.02
N ILE A 256 4.71 16.85 4.68
CA ILE A 256 4.97 16.57 6.10
C ILE A 256 6.43 16.09 6.28
N VAL A 257 6.91 15.20 5.41
CA VAL A 257 8.33 14.79 5.42
C VAL A 257 9.23 16.01 5.20
N LYS A 258 8.87 16.92 4.29
CA LYS A 258 9.61 18.17 4.06
C LYS A 258 9.63 19.07 5.30
N MET A 259 8.51 19.22 6.01
CA MET A 259 8.47 19.97 7.29
C MET A 259 9.45 19.38 8.31
N ILE A 260 9.48 18.05 8.43
CA ILE A 260 10.40 17.34 9.35
C ILE A 260 11.87 17.60 8.95
N MET A 261 12.19 17.49 7.64
CA MET A 261 13.53 17.79 7.11
C MET A 261 13.97 19.22 7.43
N ASP A 262 13.07 20.18 7.27
CA ASP A 262 13.34 21.60 7.53
C ASP A 262 13.41 21.91 9.03
N GLY A 263 13.05 20.96 9.89
CA GLY A 263 13.11 21.10 11.35
C GLY A 263 11.96 21.89 11.94
N ASP A 264 10.74 21.66 11.45
CA ASP A 264 9.52 22.26 12.00
C ASP A 264 9.42 21.98 13.51
N PRO A 265 9.14 22.98 14.35
CA PRO A 265 9.12 22.82 15.79
C PRO A 265 7.93 22.04 16.29
N LEU A 266 6.84 21.95 15.53
CA LEU A 266 5.58 21.28 15.93
C LEU A 266 5.45 19.89 15.29
N VAL A 267 5.92 19.72 14.04
CA VAL A 267 5.85 18.46 13.29
C VAL A 267 7.26 17.89 13.16
N ARG A 268 7.65 17.09 14.13
CA ARG A 268 9.03 16.58 14.25
C ARG A 268 9.18 15.14 13.81
N ALA A 269 8.08 14.43 13.66
CA ALA A 269 8.07 13.03 13.23
C ALA A 269 6.72 12.63 12.63
N THR A 270 6.73 11.59 11.79
CA THR A 270 5.53 10.92 11.26
C THR A 270 5.81 9.43 11.08
N PRO A 271 4.87 8.51 11.41
CA PRO A 271 5.06 7.08 11.14
C PRO A 271 4.86 6.78 9.65
N THR A 272 5.63 5.83 9.12
CA THR A 272 5.47 5.37 7.74
C THR A 272 4.19 4.57 7.56
N TYR A 273 3.50 4.83 6.47
CA TYR A 273 2.46 3.98 5.87
C TYR A 273 2.37 4.31 4.39
N SER A 274 3.41 3.93 3.66
CA SER A 274 3.63 4.44 2.31
C SER A 274 2.64 3.87 1.30
N PRO A 275 2.02 4.71 0.46
CA PRO A 275 1.22 4.25 -0.68
C PRO A 275 2.05 3.46 -1.71
N SER A 276 3.38 3.49 -1.65
CA SER A 276 4.25 2.69 -2.51
C SER A 276 4.08 1.17 -2.32
N MET A 277 3.34 0.73 -1.30
CA MET A 277 2.99 -0.68 -1.12
C MET A 277 2.27 -1.28 -2.33
N ILE A 278 1.54 -0.47 -3.11
CA ILE A 278 0.90 -0.94 -4.35
C ILE A 278 1.95 -1.33 -5.41
N ALA A 279 3.07 -0.61 -5.51
CA ALA A 279 4.17 -0.96 -6.40
C ALA A 279 4.82 -2.29 -5.99
N SER A 280 4.95 -2.54 -4.68
CA SER A 280 5.38 -3.83 -4.16
C SER A 280 4.37 -4.94 -4.52
N GLY A 281 3.06 -4.69 -4.39
CA GLY A 281 2.01 -5.62 -4.79
C GLY A 281 2.07 -5.98 -6.29
N ILE A 282 2.29 -4.99 -7.15
CA ILE A 282 2.47 -5.19 -8.59
C ILE A 282 3.71 -6.07 -8.87
N SER A 283 4.83 -5.79 -8.19
CA SER A 283 6.05 -6.58 -8.31
C SER A 283 5.85 -8.03 -7.84
N LEU A 284 5.14 -8.23 -6.73
CA LEU A 284 4.79 -9.57 -6.23
C LEU A 284 3.90 -10.35 -7.20
N ALA A 285 2.98 -9.69 -7.91
CA ALA A 285 2.17 -10.32 -8.94
C ALA A 285 3.03 -10.78 -10.14
N VAL A 286 3.96 -9.93 -10.60
CA VAL A 286 4.91 -10.31 -11.67
C VAL A 286 5.77 -11.50 -11.24
N MET A 287 6.36 -11.46 -10.03
CA MET A 287 7.18 -12.54 -9.50
C MET A 287 6.40 -13.85 -9.36
N GLY A 288 5.15 -13.77 -8.88
CA GLY A 288 4.27 -14.93 -8.74
C GLY A 288 3.99 -15.60 -10.09
N LEU A 289 3.66 -14.82 -11.13
CA LEU A 289 3.42 -15.33 -12.48
C LEU A 289 4.67 -15.92 -13.13
N LYS A 290 5.84 -15.38 -12.83
CA LYS A 290 7.13 -15.89 -13.33
C LYS A 290 7.68 -17.04 -12.51
N HIS A 291 6.96 -17.49 -11.47
CA HIS A 291 7.43 -18.49 -10.52
C HIS A 291 8.78 -18.14 -9.86
N GLU A 292 9.05 -16.86 -9.72
CA GLU A 292 10.19 -16.36 -8.98
C GLU A 292 9.94 -16.46 -7.48
N SER A 293 10.99 -16.53 -6.68
CA SER A 293 10.89 -16.57 -5.23
C SER A 293 11.73 -15.47 -4.60
N LEU A 294 11.35 -15.04 -3.41
CA LEU A 294 12.25 -14.28 -2.56
C LEU A 294 13.40 -15.17 -2.15
N THR A 295 14.62 -14.76 -2.47
CA THR A 295 15.83 -15.54 -2.17
C THR A 295 16.07 -15.68 -0.67
N GLY A 296 16.65 -16.80 -0.24
CA GLY A 296 17.04 -17.05 1.13
C GLY A 296 16.06 -17.94 1.89
N PHE A 297 15.50 -17.45 2.99
CA PHE A 297 14.74 -18.27 3.95
C PHE A 297 13.51 -18.97 3.39
N TYR A 298 12.83 -18.36 2.45
CA TYR A 298 11.55 -18.85 1.92
C TYR A 298 11.71 -19.71 0.67
N GLN A 299 12.95 -19.99 0.33
CA GLN A 299 13.40 -20.97 -0.67
C GLN A 299 12.73 -20.89 -2.04
N ARG A 300 11.44 -21.19 -2.18
CA ARG A 300 10.77 -21.36 -3.47
C ARG A 300 9.40 -20.70 -3.55
N GLN A 301 9.00 -19.94 -2.53
CA GLN A 301 7.68 -19.32 -2.47
C GLN A 301 7.77 -17.87 -2.04
N ILE A 302 6.86 -17.06 -2.56
CA ILE A 302 6.55 -15.75 -2.00
C ILE A 302 5.71 -15.99 -0.74
N PRO A 303 6.01 -15.33 0.39
CA PRO A 303 5.17 -15.43 1.59
C PRO A 303 3.73 -15.05 1.29
N SER A 304 2.76 -15.81 1.79
CA SER A 304 1.34 -15.49 1.61
C SER A 304 0.90 -14.24 2.37
N LYS A 305 1.69 -13.80 3.35
CA LYS A 305 1.43 -12.56 4.10
C LYS A 305 2.73 -11.79 4.32
N ILE A 306 2.72 -10.51 3.92
CA ILE A 306 3.84 -9.58 4.07
C ILE A 306 3.30 -8.36 4.82
N ILE A 307 3.87 -8.07 5.99
CA ILE A 307 3.54 -6.88 6.78
C ILE A 307 4.75 -5.96 6.77
N LEU A 308 4.55 -4.77 6.20
CA LEU A 308 5.56 -3.73 6.13
C LEU A 308 5.66 -3.05 7.50
N ALA A 309 6.81 -3.13 8.13
CA ALA A 309 7.05 -2.53 9.43
C ALA A 309 6.80 -1.01 9.39
N THR A 310 6.23 -0.49 10.47
CA THR A 310 6.15 0.96 10.65
C THR A 310 7.46 1.48 11.21
N GLU A 311 8.00 2.50 10.54
CA GLU A 311 9.17 3.24 10.99
C GLU A 311 8.79 4.70 11.30
N MET A 312 9.49 5.33 12.23
CA MET A 312 9.32 6.75 12.47
C MET A 312 10.24 7.55 11.55
N ILE A 313 9.65 8.37 10.72
CA ILE A 313 10.37 9.40 9.96
C ILE A 313 10.65 10.55 10.93
N ILE A 314 11.91 10.83 11.14
CA ILE A 314 12.44 11.90 11.96
C ILE A 314 13.46 12.70 11.14
N LYS A 315 13.94 13.82 11.62
CA LYS A 315 14.86 14.70 10.87
C LYS A 315 16.09 13.96 10.33
N GLU A 316 16.62 13.02 11.10
CA GLU A 316 17.84 12.28 10.78
C GLU A 316 17.71 11.31 9.62
N ASN A 317 16.49 10.84 9.33
CA ASN A 317 16.22 9.87 8.25
C ASN A 317 15.20 10.35 7.21
N ALA A 318 14.66 11.56 7.37
CA ALA A 318 13.57 12.07 6.53
C ALA A 318 13.95 12.17 5.04
N GLU A 319 15.20 12.49 4.74
CA GLU A 319 15.71 12.56 3.35
C GLU A 319 15.54 11.21 2.62
N TYR A 320 15.68 10.10 3.32
CA TYR A 320 15.51 8.76 2.75
C TYR A 320 14.07 8.49 2.29
N TYR A 321 13.08 9.13 2.93
CA TYR A 321 11.64 8.97 2.63
C TYR A 321 11.09 10.07 1.73
N TYR A 322 11.89 11.08 1.40
CA TYR A 322 11.45 12.20 0.59
C TYR A 322 11.55 11.89 -0.90
N GLU A 323 10.41 11.71 -1.55
CA GLU A 323 10.32 11.53 -3.01
C GLU A 323 9.72 12.79 -3.64
N PRO A 324 10.56 13.64 -4.28
CA PRO A 324 10.13 14.96 -4.76
C PRO A 324 9.07 14.90 -5.85
N ASP A 325 9.05 13.83 -6.65
CA ASP A 325 8.08 13.65 -7.75
C ASP A 325 6.76 13.02 -7.29
N ASN A 326 6.69 12.50 -6.08
CA ASN A 326 5.46 11.96 -5.49
C ASN A 326 4.44 13.08 -5.24
N ILE A 327 3.15 12.72 -5.32
CA ILE A 327 2.03 13.65 -5.05
C ILE A 327 1.51 13.56 -3.62
N TYR A 328 1.99 12.55 -2.87
CA TYR A 328 1.64 12.35 -1.45
C TYR A 328 2.86 12.30 -0.59
#